data_7d60aec9f92d7f94c8c45af3f479b595
#
_entry.id   7d60aec9f92d7f94c8c45af3f479b595
#
_cell.length_a   1.000
_cell.length_b   1.000
_cell.length_c   1.000
_cell.angle_alpha   90.00
_cell.angle_beta   90.00
_cell.angle_gamma   90.00
#
_symmetry.space_group_name_H-M   'P 1'
#
loop_
_entity.id
_entity.type
_entity.pdbx_description
1 polymer ?
#
loop_
_entity_poly.entity_id
_entity_poly.type
_entity_poly.pdbx_seq_one_letter_code
_entity_poly.pdbx_strand_id
1 'polypeptide(L)'
;MTGGHGHLTTEDLRAVAGEAYGRRLRSAQRLTGGTRKGVYRLTLDDGNTGIGYVWNDDENYWPSAEDPDRSTFADAAGIELFVAAHREIAETGVRVPGIVLLDRSRRLVPGDVAVVEDVRGGSLERLTVRDPDRAEPVLRRLGAAVRAMHSRTREHAGRPGAGASSPDRPVEHVARDRALRHLAAVARRVDRIAQVRDRLAGALRERCAVLAPRARFGLIHGELGPDHVLVDDHDEPVLIDVEGAGYLDVEWEHAFLELRFGERYHHLAVGGLDVDRLRFYRLALHLSLVEGPLRLLDGTFPGRAGMLAIAEHNIGRTLAQLD
;
A
#
# COMPACT_ATOMS: atom_id res chain seq x y z
N MET A 1 -2.26 -2.01 -31.32
CA MET A 1 -3.20 -3.08 -30.90
C MET A 1 -3.32 -2.96 -29.37
N THR A 2 -4.43 -2.43 -28.90
CA THR A 2 -4.74 -2.33 -27.48
C THR A 2 -5.12 -3.73 -27.00
N GLY A 3 -4.15 -4.49 -26.47
CA GLY A 3 -4.40 -5.76 -25.80
C GLY A 3 -5.26 -5.48 -24.56
N GLY A 4 -6.50 -5.99 -24.54
CA GLY A 4 -7.30 -6.01 -23.32
C GLY A 4 -6.61 -6.90 -22.29
N HIS A 5 -6.60 -6.49 -21.04
CA HIS A 5 -6.13 -7.33 -19.92
C HIS A 5 -6.95 -8.63 -19.86
N GLY A 6 -6.29 -9.76 -20.10
CA GLY A 6 -6.89 -11.09 -20.02
C GLY A 6 -6.94 -11.57 -18.58
N HIS A 7 -8.01 -11.24 -17.83
CA HIS A 7 -8.16 -11.76 -16.47
C HIS A 7 -8.36 -13.28 -16.46
N LEU A 8 -7.85 -13.93 -15.42
CA LEU A 8 -7.99 -15.37 -15.26
C LEU A 8 -9.44 -15.76 -15.00
N THR A 9 -9.84 -16.88 -15.60
CA THR A 9 -11.16 -17.47 -15.45
C THR A 9 -11.20 -18.51 -14.33
N THR A 10 -12.39 -19.02 -14.01
CA THR A 10 -12.53 -20.15 -13.08
C THR A 10 -11.75 -21.38 -13.56
N GLU A 11 -11.71 -21.61 -14.89
CA GLU A 11 -10.97 -22.74 -15.46
C GLU A 11 -9.47 -22.65 -15.19
N ASP A 12 -8.88 -21.45 -15.41
CA ASP A 12 -7.45 -21.20 -15.23
C ASP A 12 -7.02 -21.39 -13.76
N LEU A 13 -7.92 -21.14 -12.81
CA LEU A 13 -7.63 -21.21 -11.37
C LEU A 13 -7.93 -22.57 -10.73
N ARG A 14 -8.43 -23.58 -11.50
CA ARG A 14 -8.74 -24.91 -10.95
C ARG A 14 -7.52 -25.61 -10.36
N ALA A 15 -6.40 -25.56 -11.08
CA ALA A 15 -5.16 -26.19 -10.62
C ALA A 15 -4.67 -25.54 -9.32
N VAL A 16 -4.79 -24.22 -9.18
CA VAL A 16 -4.43 -23.47 -7.97
C VAL A 16 -5.28 -23.96 -6.77
N ALA A 17 -6.60 -24.08 -6.93
CA ALA A 17 -7.47 -24.57 -5.86
C ALA A 17 -7.17 -26.03 -5.49
N GLY A 18 -6.90 -26.87 -6.49
CA GLY A 18 -6.50 -28.27 -6.28
C GLY A 18 -5.22 -28.40 -5.47
N GLU A 19 -4.20 -27.61 -5.79
CA GLU A 19 -2.92 -27.61 -5.06
C GLU A 19 -3.05 -27.04 -3.65
N ALA A 20 -3.81 -25.93 -3.49
CA ALA A 20 -3.97 -25.26 -2.21
C ALA A 20 -4.80 -26.04 -1.20
N TYR A 21 -5.88 -26.71 -1.66
CA TYR A 21 -6.89 -27.28 -0.77
C TYR A 21 -7.17 -28.77 -0.98
N GLY A 22 -6.63 -29.38 -2.03
CA GLY A 22 -7.00 -30.75 -2.43
C GLY A 22 -8.46 -30.88 -2.85
N ARG A 23 -9.12 -29.79 -3.28
CA ARG A 23 -10.55 -29.69 -3.56
C ARG A 23 -10.85 -29.07 -4.92
N ARG A 24 -12.06 -29.31 -5.40
CA ARG A 24 -12.51 -28.74 -6.67
C ARG A 24 -12.92 -27.29 -6.51
N LEU A 25 -12.48 -26.43 -7.43
CA LEU A 25 -12.96 -25.07 -7.55
C LEU A 25 -14.36 -25.05 -8.15
N ARG A 26 -15.32 -24.47 -7.44
CA ARG A 26 -16.69 -24.23 -7.92
C ARG A 26 -16.77 -22.96 -8.76
N SER A 27 -16.14 -21.88 -8.27
CA SER A 27 -16.09 -20.59 -8.98
C SER A 27 -14.92 -19.76 -8.50
N ALA A 28 -14.41 -18.89 -9.37
CA ALA A 28 -13.49 -17.83 -9.04
C ALA A 28 -14.11 -16.49 -9.43
N GLN A 29 -14.05 -15.52 -8.53
CA GLN A 29 -14.55 -14.18 -8.75
C GLN A 29 -13.40 -13.19 -8.57
N ARG A 30 -13.06 -12.43 -9.63
CA ARG A 30 -12.11 -11.33 -9.50
C ARG A 30 -12.71 -10.22 -8.63
N LEU A 31 -11.96 -9.83 -7.59
CA LEU A 31 -12.32 -8.72 -6.72
C LEU A 31 -11.80 -7.40 -7.32
N THR A 32 -12.49 -6.31 -7.01
CA THR A 32 -12.09 -4.97 -7.43
C THR A 32 -11.00 -4.41 -6.50
N GLY A 33 -10.14 -3.53 -7.02
CA GLY A 33 -9.17 -2.76 -6.23
C GLY A 33 -7.70 -3.07 -6.51
N GLY A 34 -7.34 -4.28 -6.94
CA GLY A 34 -5.95 -4.60 -7.28
C GLY A 34 -5.46 -3.81 -8.51
N THR A 35 -4.34 -3.07 -8.38
CA THR A 35 -3.72 -2.34 -9.51
C THR A 35 -2.43 -2.98 -9.99
N ARG A 36 -1.80 -3.85 -9.17
CA ARG A 36 -0.52 -4.52 -9.46
C ARG A 36 -0.59 -6.03 -9.42
N LYS A 37 -1.71 -6.58 -8.96
CA LYS A 37 -1.99 -8.01 -8.88
C LYS A 37 -3.45 -8.28 -9.08
N GLY A 38 -3.78 -9.44 -9.63
CA GLY A 38 -5.13 -9.99 -9.64
C GLY A 38 -5.49 -10.49 -8.24
N VAL A 39 -6.70 -10.16 -7.78
CA VAL A 39 -7.24 -10.65 -6.51
C VAL A 39 -8.51 -11.45 -6.82
N TYR A 40 -8.51 -12.73 -6.47
CA TYR A 40 -9.60 -13.66 -6.79
C TYR A 40 -10.14 -14.32 -5.53
N ARG A 41 -11.45 -14.25 -5.32
CA ARG A 41 -12.10 -15.13 -4.34
C ARG A 41 -12.37 -16.47 -4.98
N LEU A 42 -11.77 -17.50 -4.42
CA LEU A 42 -11.92 -18.90 -4.81
C LEU A 42 -13.02 -19.51 -3.94
N THR A 43 -14.06 -20.06 -4.55
CA THR A 43 -15.13 -20.80 -3.86
C THR A 43 -15.00 -22.28 -4.18
N LEU A 44 -14.80 -23.11 -3.17
CA LEU A 44 -14.64 -24.56 -3.30
C LEU A 44 -15.99 -25.29 -3.35
N ASP A 45 -15.98 -26.56 -3.70
CA ASP A 45 -17.17 -27.40 -3.83
C ASP A 45 -17.88 -27.68 -2.49
N ASP A 46 -17.15 -27.57 -1.36
CA ASP A 46 -17.70 -27.65 0.00
C ASP A 46 -18.21 -26.30 0.55
N GLY A 47 -18.13 -25.22 -0.23
CA GLY A 47 -18.56 -23.89 0.16
C GLY A 47 -17.49 -23.06 0.90
N ASN A 48 -16.35 -23.65 1.24
CA ASN A 48 -15.23 -22.89 1.77
C ASN A 48 -14.64 -21.94 0.73
N THR A 49 -13.94 -20.88 1.20
CA THR A 49 -13.36 -19.89 0.30
C THR A 49 -11.91 -19.58 0.68
N GLY A 50 -11.17 -19.11 -0.30
CA GLY A 50 -9.83 -18.55 -0.13
C GLY A 50 -9.63 -17.35 -1.06
N ILE A 51 -8.56 -16.59 -0.84
CA ILE A 51 -8.17 -15.48 -1.71
C ILE A 51 -6.90 -15.85 -2.45
N GLY A 52 -6.97 -15.83 -3.78
CA GLY A 52 -5.82 -15.97 -4.68
C GLY A 52 -5.28 -14.60 -5.08
N TYR A 53 -3.99 -14.37 -4.86
CA TYR A 53 -3.22 -13.26 -5.42
C TYR A 53 -2.42 -13.77 -6.61
N VAL A 54 -2.49 -13.06 -7.73
CA VAL A 54 -1.78 -13.43 -8.96
C VAL A 54 -0.96 -12.24 -9.45
N TRP A 55 0.34 -12.41 -9.58
CA TRP A 55 1.26 -11.41 -10.13
C TRP A 55 1.70 -11.83 -11.53
N ASN A 56 1.16 -11.15 -12.52
CA ASN A 56 1.57 -11.24 -13.92
C ASN A 56 1.33 -9.91 -14.63
N ASP A 57 1.77 -9.79 -15.88
CA ASP A 57 1.68 -8.55 -16.64
C ASP A 57 0.22 -8.17 -16.96
N ASP A 58 -0.68 -9.14 -17.16
CA ASP A 58 -2.10 -8.90 -17.46
C ASP A 58 -2.89 -8.35 -16.26
N GLU A 59 -2.42 -8.57 -15.04
CA GLU A 59 -3.01 -8.05 -13.81
C GLU A 59 -2.36 -6.75 -13.32
N ASN A 60 -1.31 -6.30 -13.98
CA ASN A 60 -0.61 -5.07 -13.65
C ASN A 60 -1.04 -3.92 -14.56
N TYR A 61 -1.80 -2.97 -14.00
CA TYR A 61 -2.25 -1.77 -14.73
C TYR A 61 -1.24 -0.63 -14.76
N TRP A 62 -0.13 -0.75 -14.03
CA TRP A 62 0.87 0.32 -14.02
C TRP A 62 1.70 0.27 -15.28
N PRO A 63 1.95 1.44 -15.92
CA PRO A 63 2.84 1.51 -17.07
C PRO A 63 4.21 0.94 -16.71
N SER A 64 4.80 0.22 -17.65
CA SER A 64 6.18 -0.30 -17.54
C SER A 64 7.19 0.84 -17.63
N ALA A 65 7.21 1.75 -16.69
CA ALA A 65 8.28 2.70 -16.51
C ALA A 65 9.28 2.10 -15.53
N GLU A 66 10.53 1.96 -15.91
CA GLU A 66 11.60 1.71 -14.94
C GLU A 66 11.54 2.86 -13.92
N ASP A 67 11.13 2.57 -12.69
CA ASP A 67 11.35 3.51 -11.59
C ASP A 67 12.87 3.57 -11.38
N PRO A 68 13.53 4.71 -11.71
CA PRO A 68 14.98 4.84 -11.50
C PRO A 68 15.33 4.73 -10.01
N ASP A 69 14.33 4.77 -9.16
CA ASP A 69 14.46 4.69 -7.71
C ASP A 69 14.22 3.25 -7.23
N ARG A 70 15.29 2.46 -7.16
CA ARG A 70 15.29 1.15 -6.48
C ARG A 70 15.26 1.28 -4.95
N SER A 71 14.91 2.45 -4.43
CA SER A 71 14.87 2.75 -3.01
C SER A 71 13.65 2.11 -2.32
N THR A 72 13.61 2.26 -1.02
CA THR A 72 12.51 1.85 -0.14
C THR A 72 11.16 2.43 -0.54
N PHE A 73 11.16 3.57 -1.23
CA PHE A 73 9.96 4.23 -1.76
C PHE A 73 9.57 3.77 -3.16
N ALA A 74 10.36 2.88 -3.79
CA ALA A 74 10.02 2.35 -5.10
C ALA A 74 8.69 1.58 -5.05
N ASP A 75 8.04 1.51 -6.17
CA ASP A 75 6.81 0.77 -6.34
C ASP A 75 7.01 -0.71 -5.93
N ALA A 76 6.20 -1.19 -5.00
CA ALA A 76 6.30 -2.52 -4.43
C ALA A 76 5.26 -3.46 -5.08
N ALA A 77 5.73 -4.54 -5.68
CA ALA A 77 4.88 -5.61 -6.16
C ALA A 77 5.66 -6.94 -6.23
N GLY A 78 4.94 -8.04 -6.14
CA GLY A 78 5.48 -9.38 -6.34
C GLY A 78 5.45 -10.25 -5.09
N ILE A 79 5.47 -11.56 -5.33
CA ILE A 79 5.32 -12.58 -4.29
C ILE A 79 6.44 -12.52 -3.24
N GLU A 80 7.67 -12.17 -3.62
CA GLU A 80 8.79 -12.11 -2.68
C GLU A 80 8.63 -10.96 -1.67
N LEU A 81 8.19 -9.79 -2.14
CA LEU A 81 7.90 -8.67 -1.24
C LEU A 81 6.70 -8.99 -0.36
N PHE A 82 5.64 -9.59 -0.93
CA PHE A 82 4.49 -10.05 -0.15
C PHE A 82 4.91 -10.99 0.98
N VAL A 83 5.65 -12.05 0.69
CA VAL A 83 6.07 -13.06 1.68
C VAL A 83 6.96 -12.45 2.75
N ALA A 84 7.93 -11.62 2.35
CA ALA A 84 8.83 -10.97 3.30
C ALA A 84 8.09 -9.99 4.23
N ALA A 85 7.20 -9.18 3.68
CA ALA A 85 6.39 -8.24 4.44
C ALA A 85 5.40 -8.95 5.38
N HIS A 86 4.69 -9.95 4.86
CA HIS A 86 3.78 -10.79 5.64
C HIS A 86 4.46 -11.37 6.87
N ARG A 87 5.65 -11.98 6.69
CA ARG A 87 6.42 -12.55 7.80
C ARG A 87 6.81 -11.49 8.84
N GLU A 88 7.38 -10.36 8.39
CA GLU A 88 7.84 -9.30 9.30
C GLU A 88 6.70 -8.70 10.13
N ILE A 89 5.52 -8.51 9.51
CA ILE A 89 4.34 -8.00 10.20
C ILE A 89 3.81 -9.07 11.18
N ALA A 90 3.65 -10.33 10.75
CA ALA A 90 3.17 -11.40 11.60
C ALA A 90 4.05 -11.63 12.83
N GLU A 91 5.38 -11.50 12.70
CA GLU A 91 6.34 -11.61 13.81
C GLU A 91 6.19 -10.49 14.86
N THR A 92 5.47 -9.41 14.57
CA THR A 92 5.10 -8.38 15.57
C THR A 92 3.84 -8.74 16.37
N GLY A 93 3.21 -9.88 16.08
CA GLY A 93 1.93 -10.28 16.64
C GLY A 93 0.72 -9.64 15.95
N VAL A 94 0.92 -8.83 14.92
CA VAL A 94 -0.16 -8.22 14.13
C VAL A 94 -0.72 -9.24 13.17
N ARG A 95 -2.06 -9.32 13.11
CA ARG A 95 -2.76 -10.29 12.29
C ARG A 95 -2.69 -9.90 10.80
N VAL A 96 -2.29 -10.86 9.99
CA VAL A 96 -2.36 -10.85 8.52
C VAL A 96 -3.03 -12.15 8.06
N PRO A 97 -3.65 -12.23 6.87
CA PRO A 97 -4.29 -13.47 6.41
C PRO A 97 -3.31 -14.63 6.36
N GLY A 98 -3.69 -15.81 6.87
CA GLY A 98 -2.85 -17.01 6.84
C GLY A 98 -2.52 -17.42 5.39
N ILE A 99 -1.26 -17.75 5.12
CA ILE A 99 -0.83 -18.24 3.80
C ILE A 99 -1.13 -19.74 3.69
N VAL A 100 -1.85 -20.14 2.63
CA VAL A 100 -2.21 -21.53 2.33
C VAL A 100 -1.29 -22.11 1.25
N LEU A 101 -0.99 -21.34 0.20
CA LEU A 101 -0.14 -21.77 -0.91
C LEU A 101 0.76 -20.62 -1.36
N LEU A 102 1.99 -20.96 -1.74
CA LEU A 102 2.90 -20.09 -2.48
C LEU A 102 3.42 -20.86 -3.69
N ASP A 103 3.11 -20.40 -4.89
CA ASP A 103 3.67 -20.99 -6.12
C ASP A 103 4.42 -19.94 -6.95
N ARG A 104 5.69 -20.22 -7.19
CA ARG A 104 6.61 -19.44 -8.02
C ARG A 104 6.97 -20.17 -9.30
N SER A 105 6.44 -21.38 -9.46
CA SER A 105 6.81 -22.25 -10.59
C SER A 105 6.21 -21.80 -11.92
N ARG A 106 5.14 -20.98 -11.85
CA ARG A 106 4.33 -20.52 -13.00
C ARG A 106 3.72 -21.66 -13.81
N ARG A 107 3.59 -22.84 -13.18
CA ARG A 107 2.98 -24.02 -13.82
C ARG A 107 1.48 -24.08 -13.61
N LEU A 108 1.00 -23.52 -12.50
CA LEU A 108 -0.42 -23.50 -12.18
C LEU A 108 -1.18 -22.44 -12.99
N VAL A 109 -0.58 -21.25 -13.13
CA VAL A 109 -1.04 -20.13 -13.97
C VAL A 109 0.19 -19.40 -14.53
N PRO A 110 0.04 -18.56 -15.57
CA PRO A 110 1.15 -17.76 -16.12
C PRO A 110 1.46 -16.56 -15.19
N GLY A 111 1.99 -16.83 -14.00
CA GLY A 111 2.34 -15.83 -12.99
C GLY A 111 2.69 -16.47 -11.66
N ASP A 112 3.21 -15.67 -10.73
CA ASP A 112 3.41 -16.10 -9.36
C ASP A 112 2.08 -16.05 -8.61
N VAL A 113 1.82 -16.99 -7.71
CA VAL A 113 0.54 -17.11 -6.99
C VAL A 113 0.75 -17.27 -5.49
N ALA A 114 -0.04 -16.54 -4.71
CA ALA A 114 -0.28 -16.87 -3.31
C ALA A 114 -1.76 -17.12 -3.08
N VAL A 115 -2.08 -18.15 -2.31
CA VAL A 115 -3.44 -18.35 -1.78
C VAL A 115 -3.39 -18.09 -0.30
N VAL A 116 -4.30 -17.25 0.17
CA VAL A 116 -4.40 -16.83 1.57
C VAL A 116 -5.82 -17.04 2.10
N GLU A 117 -5.95 -16.98 3.41
CA GLU A 117 -7.22 -16.98 4.12
C GLU A 117 -8.20 -15.93 3.57
N ASP A 118 -9.48 -16.29 3.41
CA ASP A 118 -10.56 -15.34 3.10
C ASP A 118 -11.18 -14.81 4.40
N VAL A 119 -10.74 -13.62 4.83
CA VAL A 119 -11.29 -12.92 6.01
C VAL A 119 -12.61 -12.27 5.63
N ARG A 120 -13.73 -12.76 6.18
CA ARG A 120 -15.08 -12.47 5.68
C ARG A 120 -15.78 -11.27 6.30
N GLY A 121 -15.31 -10.69 7.38
CA GLY A 121 -15.98 -9.60 8.10
C GLY A 121 -16.05 -8.26 7.35
N GLY A 122 -15.38 -8.15 6.19
CA GLY A 122 -15.34 -6.94 5.37
C GLY A 122 -14.28 -5.95 5.82
N SER A 123 -14.18 -4.79 5.12
CA SER A 123 -13.19 -3.78 5.47
C SER A 123 -13.65 -2.90 6.64
N LEU A 124 -12.66 -2.39 7.38
CA LEU A 124 -12.89 -1.38 8.43
C LEU A 124 -13.53 -0.12 7.86
N GLU A 125 -13.20 0.26 6.62
CA GLU A 125 -13.82 1.37 5.92
C GLU A 125 -15.36 1.21 5.87
N ARG A 126 -15.84 0.03 5.47
CA ARG A 126 -17.28 -0.26 5.45
C ARG A 126 -17.87 -0.34 6.84
N LEU A 127 -17.14 -0.90 7.79
CA LEU A 127 -17.59 -1.00 9.18
C LEU A 127 -17.77 0.38 9.80
N THR A 128 -16.84 1.33 9.57
CA THR A 128 -16.94 2.71 10.10
C THR A 128 -18.15 3.49 9.59
N VAL A 129 -18.69 3.12 8.44
CA VAL A 129 -19.91 3.73 7.89
C VAL A 129 -21.16 3.02 8.37
N ARG A 130 -21.15 1.68 8.42
CA ARG A 130 -22.32 0.86 8.73
C ARG A 130 -22.63 0.78 10.22
N ASP A 131 -21.59 0.69 11.03
CA ASP A 131 -21.66 0.48 12.48
C ASP A 131 -20.47 1.16 13.17
N PRO A 132 -20.54 2.50 13.38
CA PRO A 132 -19.45 3.26 13.98
C PRO A 132 -19.09 2.79 15.40
N ASP A 133 -20.08 2.38 16.19
CA ASP A 133 -19.88 1.95 17.58
C ASP A 133 -19.07 0.65 17.64
N ARG A 134 -19.35 -0.29 16.74
CA ARG A 134 -18.54 -1.52 16.59
C ARG A 134 -17.16 -1.24 16.00
N ALA A 135 -17.02 -0.23 15.15
CA ALA A 135 -15.74 0.14 14.55
C ALA A 135 -14.76 0.74 15.57
N GLU A 136 -15.23 1.43 16.61
CA GLU A 136 -14.37 2.11 17.57
C GLU A 136 -13.41 1.18 18.33
N PRO A 137 -13.84 0.05 18.93
CA PRO A 137 -12.91 -0.91 19.54
C PRO A 137 -11.92 -1.51 18.52
N VAL A 138 -12.33 -1.74 17.26
CA VAL A 138 -11.43 -2.21 16.19
C VAL A 138 -10.36 -1.17 15.88
N LEU A 139 -10.72 0.12 15.79
CA LEU A 139 -9.77 1.22 15.59
C LEU A 139 -8.73 1.30 16.73
N ARG A 140 -9.15 1.10 17.98
CA ARG A 140 -8.22 1.06 19.12
C ARG A 140 -7.24 -0.12 19.04
N ARG A 141 -7.73 -1.31 18.65
CA ARG A 141 -6.88 -2.49 18.40
C ARG A 141 -5.92 -2.24 17.24
N LEU A 142 -6.40 -1.62 16.16
CA LEU A 142 -5.54 -1.22 15.03
C LEU A 142 -4.44 -0.26 15.48
N GLY A 143 -4.76 0.72 16.33
CA GLY A 143 -3.74 1.60 16.93
C GLY A 143 -2.69 0.84 17.75
N ALA A 144 -3.08 -0.21 18.46
CA ALA A 144 -2.13 -1.09 19.15
C ALA A 144 -1.28 -1.89 18.15
N ALA A 145 -1.87 -2.40 17.07
CA ALA A 145 -1.17 -3.11 16.00
C ALA A 145 -0.12 -2.21 15.32
N VAL A 146 -0.48 -0.97 14.97
CA VAL A 146 0.45 0.02 14.40
C VAL A 146 1.63 0.28 15.35
N ARG A 147 1.38 0.48 16.65
CA ARG A 147 2.45 0.64 17.64
C ARG A 147 3.35 -0.60 17.74
N ALA A 148 2.79 -1.79 17.69
CA ALA A 148 3.56 -3.04 17.71
C ALA A 148 4.49 -3.14 16.49
N MET A 149 4.00 -2.83 15.30
CA MET A 149 4.83 -2.76 14.09
C MET A 149 5.95 -1.71 14.24
N HIS A 150 5.63 -0.48 14.62
CA HIS A 150 6.60 0.61 14.75
C HIS A 150 7.68 0.33 15.81
N SER A 151 7.38 -0.49 16.84
CA SER A 151 8.35 -0.88 17.86
C SER A 151 9.43 -1.84 17.35
N ARG A 152 9.13 -2.55 16.24
CA ARG A 152 10.13 -3.38 15.55
C ARG A 152 11.01 -2.48 14.69
N THR A 153 12.26 -2.31 15.07
CA THR A 153 13.16 -1.32 14.44
C THR A 153 14.41 -1.97 13.83
N ARG A 154 14.98 -1.28 12.81
CA ARG A 154 16.29 -1.59 12.21
C ARG A 154 17.15 -0.31 12.11
N GLU A 155 18.47 -0.49 12.03
CA GLU A 155 19.44 0.61 11.81
C GLU A 155 19.42 1.12 10.37
N HIS A 156 18.91 0.34 9.44
CA HIS A 156 18.87 0.67 8.02
C HIS A 156 17.43 0.69 7.52
N ALA A 157 17.10 1.72 6.76
CA ALA A 157 15.86 1.78 6.02
C ALA A 157 15.89 0.76 4.87
N GLY A 158 14.74 0.17 4.55
CA GLY A 158 14.67 -0.78 3.43
C GLY A 158 13.45 -1.69 3.49
N ARG A 159 13.27 -2.46 2.42
CA ARG A 159 12.21 -3.46 2.33
C ARG A 159 12.55 -4.69 3.17
N PRO A 160 11.55 -5.40 3.74
CA PRO A 160 11.74 -6.72 4.29
C PRO A 160 12.34 -7.67 3.25
N GLY A 161 13.28 -8.52 3.68
CA GLY A 161 13.92 -9.49 2.77
C GLY A 161 15.00 -8.93 1.84
N ALA A 162 15.07 -7.61 1.64
CA ALA A 162 16.22 -7.01 1.00
C ALA A 162 17.43 -7.10 1.96
N GLY A 163 18.60 -7.53 1.45
CA GLY A 163 19.83 -7.47 2.23
C GLY A 163 20.08 -6.05 2.76
N ALA A 164 20.96 -5.92 3.75
CA ALA A 164 21.28 -4.66 4.44
C ALA A 164 21.95 -3.61 3.52
N SER A 165 21.35 -3.29 2.41
CA SER A 165 21.73 -2.16 1.57
C SER A 165 20.96 -0.93 2.06
N SER A 166 21.54 -0.26 3.05
CA SER A 166 21.17 1.13 3.32
C SER A 166 21.34 1.90 2.01
N PRO A 167 20.40 2.75 1.61
CA PRO A 167 20.71 3.71 0.57
C PRO A 167 21.96 4.49 1.04
N ASP A 168 22.92 4.73 0.15
CA ASP A 168 24.14 5.52 0.43
C ASP A 168 23.82 6.96 0.89
N ARG A 169 22.54 7.28 1.06
CA ARG A 169 22.00 8.61 1.34
C ARG A 169 20.91 8.54 2.40
N PRO A 170 20.77 9.58 3.24
CA PRO A 170 19.68 9.70 4.22
C PRO A 170 18.30 9.54 3.56
N VAL A 171 17.39 8.83 4.24
CA VAL A 171 16.04 8.49 3.75
C VAL A 171 15.24 9.74 3.37
N GLU A 172 15.35 10.80 4.18
CA GLU A 172 14.71 12.08 3.92
C GLU A 172 15.19 12.73 2.62
N HIS A 173 16.46 12.53 2.23
CA HIS A 173 16.97 13.02 0.94
C HIS A 173 16.41 12.21 -0.23
N VAL A 174 16.27 10.88 -0.07
CA VAL A 174 15.64 10.02 -1.08
C VAL A 174 14.17 10.41 -1.27
N ALA A 175 13.44 10.61 -0.17
CA ALA A 175 12.05 11.06 -0.19
C ALA A 175 11.88 12.44 -0.85
N ARG A 176 12.78 13.39 -0.54
CA ARG A 176 12.80 14.72 -1.17
C ARG A 176 12.97 14.62 -2.68
N ASP A 177 13.96 13.88 -3.13
CA ASP A 177 14.28 13.79 -4.56
C ASP A 177 13.15 13.09 -5.32
N ARG A 178 12.50 12.08 -4.72
CA ARG A 178 11.27 11.48 -5.24
C ARG A 178 10.14 12.51 -5.31
N ALA A 179 9.88 13.26 -4.26
CA ALA A 179 8.85 14.30 -4.24
C ALA A 179 9.08 15.39 -5.29
N LEU A 180 10.34 15.80 -5.52
CA LEU A 180 10.71 16.74 -6.59
C LEU A 180 10.47 16.15 -7.99
N ARG A 181 10.71 14.86 -8.20
CA ARG A 181 10.35 14.18 -9.47
C ARG A 181 8.83 14.15 -9.68
N HIS A 182 8.05 13.81 -8.63
CA HIS A 182 6.59 13.85 -8.68
C HIS A 182 6.09 15.26 -8.99
N LEU A 183 6.62 16.29 -8.31
CA LEU A 183 6.28 17.69 -8.58
C LEU A 183 6.55 18.07 -10.04
N ALA A 184 7.70 17.67 -10.58
CA ALA A 184 8.03 17.95 -11.99
C ALA A 184 7.08 17.23 -12.96
N ALA A 185 6.65 15.99 -12.63
CA ALA A 185 5.68 15.25 -13.44
C ALA A 185 4.28 15.86 -13.37
N VAL A 186 3.83 16.21 -12.17
CA VAL A 186 2.51 16.82 -11.93
C VAL A 186 2.41 18.20 -12.58
N ALA A 187 3.45 19.03 -12.47
CA ALA A 187 3.46 20.38 -13.06
C ALA A 187 3.32 20.38 -14.59
N ARG A 188 3.66 19.28 -15.27
CA ARG A 188 3.41 19.15 -16.72
C ARG A 188 1.96 18.87 -17.08
N ARG A 189 1.11 18.51 -16.09
CA ARG A 189 -0.27 18.05 -16.27
C ARG A 189 -1.31 18.92 -15.59
N VAL A 190 -0.90 19.70 -14.58
CA VAL A 190 -1.79 20.45 -13.70
C VAL A 190 -1.31 21.89 -13.59
N ASP A 191 -1.96 22.80 -14.30
CA ASP A 191 -1.58 24.22 -14.40
C ASP A 191 -1.49 24.91 -13.04
N ARG A 192 -2.43 24.60 -12.10
CA ARG A 192 -2.43 25.15 -10.74
C ARG A 192 -1.15 24.78 -9.97
N ILE A 193 -0.60 23.61 -10.20
CA ILE A 193 0.68 23.19 -9.59
C ILE A 193 1.85 23.79 -10.36
N ALA A 194 1.78 23.90 -11.69
CA ALA A 194 2.81 24.54 -12.51
C ALA A 194 3.08 25.99 -12.07
N GLN A 195 2.03 26.75 -11.79
CA GLN A 195 2.11 28.16 -11.36
C GLN A 195 2.86 28.36 -10.03
N VAL A 196 2.84 27.36 -9.14
CA VAL A 196 3.48 27.43 -7.81
C VAL A 196 4.64 26.44 -7.66
N ARG A 197 5.10 25.86 -8.75
CA ARG A 197 6.11 24.78 -8.76
C ARG A 197 7.37 25.15 -7.98
N ASP A 198 7.92 26.34 -8.21
CA ASP A 198 9.17 26.75 -7.57
C ASP A 198 8.99 26.99 -6.05
N ARG A 199 7.84 27.50 -5.63
CA ARG A 199 7.48 27.61 -4.20
C ARG A 199 7.39 26.23 -3.54
N LEU A 200 6.73 25.25 -4.18
CA LEU A 200 6.63 23.87 -3.68
C LEU A 200 8.01 23.20 -3.63
N ALA A 201 8.84 23.41 -4.66
CA ALA A 201 10.21 22.89 -4.69
C ALA A 201 11.08 23.51 -3.58
N GLY A 202 10.92 24.81 -3.33
CA GLY A 202 11.55 25.51 -2.19
C GLY A 202 11.12 24.89 -0.86
N ALA A 203 9.81 24.77 -0.62
CA ALA A 203 9.25 24.19 0.60
C ALA A 203 9.75 22.75 0.86
N LEU A 204 9.83 21.90 -0.18
CA LEU A 204 10.39 20.55 -0.06
C LEU A 204 11.87 20.57 0.39
N ARG A 205 12.67 21.44 -0.17
CA ARG A 205 14.10 21.55 0.16
C ARG A 205 14.30 22.11 1.58
N GLU A 206 13.60 23.17 1.93
CA GLU A 206 13.65 23.83 3.24
C GLU A 206 13.20 22.88 4.34
N ARG A 207 12.05 22.21 4.17
CA ARG A 207 11.55 21.24 5.15
C ARG A 207 12.48 20.04 5.31
N CYS A 208 13.12 19.59 4.23
CA CYS A 208 14.11 18.51 4.30
C CYS A 208 15.40 18.95 4.98
N ALA A 209 15.83 20.20 4.78
CA ALA A 209 17.13 20.70 5.27
C ALA A 209 17.22 20.81 6.81
N VAL A 210 16.07 20.91 7.50
CA VAL A 210 16.03 20.97 8.98
C VAL A 210 15.99 19.59 9.63
N LEU A 211 15.81 18.51 8.84
CA LEU A 211 15.71 17.16 9.37
C LEU A 211 17.09 16.59 9.69
N ALA A 212 17.27 16.14 10.93
CA ALA A 212 18.47 15.41 11.30
C ALA A 212 18.41 13.96 10.77
N PRO A 213 19.52 13.36 10.29
CA PRO A 213 19.55 11.96 9.90
C PRO A 213 19.08 11.05 11.05
N ARG A 214 18.27 10.03 10.72
CA ARG A 214 17.77 9.07 11.70
C ARG A 214 18.61 7.79 11.70
N ALA A 215 18.88 7.28 12.90
CA ALA A 215 19.69 6.07 13.09
C ALA A 215 18.85 4.78 13.21
N ARG A 216 17.54 4.88 13.41
CA ARG A 216 16.64 3.72 13.56
C ARG A 216 15.31 3.98 12.87
N PHE A 217 14.83 2.95 12.17
CA PHE A 217 13.61 2.99 11.36
C PHE A 217 12.63 1.96 11.88
N GLY A 218 11.36 2.34 12.03
CA GLY A 218 10.29 1.43 12.43
C GLY A 218 9.74 0.64 11.25
N LEU A 219 9.21 -0.55 11.52
CA LEU A 219 8.43 -1.29 10.52
C LEU A 219 7.11 -0.57 10.30
N ILE A 220 6.86 -0.14 9.07
CA ILE A 220 5.62 0.48 8.63
C ILE A 220 4.89 -0.40 7.61
N HIS A 221 3.59 -0.22 7.45
CA HIS A 221 2.81 -0.83 6.37
C HIS A 221 3.08 -0.12 5.02
N GLY A 222 3.24 1.19 5.06
CA GLY A 222 3.54 2.05 3.91
C GLY A 222 2.32 2.65 3.21
N GLU A 223 1.18 1.95 3.20
CA GLU A 223 -0.07 2.38 2.54
C GLU A 223 -1.31 2.03 3.37
N LEU A 224 -1.25 2.08 4.72
CA LEU A 224 -2.32 1.65 5.59
C LEU A 224 -3.51 2.61 5.55
N GLY A 225 -4.61 2.16 4.95
CA GLY A 225 -5.90 2.82 4.97
C GLY A 225 -6.99 1.91 5.57
N PRO A 226 -8.18 2.42 5.89
CA PRO A 226 -9.26 1.62 6.46
C PRO A 226 -9.80 0.55 5.50
N ASP A 227 -9.55 0.67 4.21
CA ASP A 227 -9.81 -0.31 3.15
C ASP A 227 -8.78 -1.47 3.13
N HIS A 228 -7.54 -1.23 3.64
CA HIS A 228 -6.50 -2.25 3.80
C HIS A 228 -6.53 -2.94 5.18
N VAL A 229 -7.61 -2.74 5.94
CA VAL A 229 -7.87 -3.43 7.19
C VAL A 229 -9.18 -4.22 7.04
N LEU A 230 -9.09 -5.54 7.08
CA LEU A 230 -10.27 -6.39 7.22
C LEU A 230 -10.58 -6.60 8.71
N VAL A 231 -11.82 -6.93 9.00
CA VAL A 231 -12.26 -7.21 10.38
C VAL A 231 -12.72 -8.66 10.41
N ASP A 232 -12.15 -9.47 11.30
CA ASP A 232 -12.56 -10.86 11.42
C ASP A 232 -13.80 -11.04 12.33
N ASP A 233 -14.22 -12.30 12.55
CA ASP A 233 -15.41 -12.64 13.34
C ASP A 233 -15.25 -12.34 14.84
N HIS A 234 -14.04 -12.00 15.28
CA HIS A 234 -13.70 -11.60 16.66
C HIS A 234 -13.46 -10.11 16.81
N ASP A 235 -13.80 -9.31 15.78
CA ASP A 235 -13.53 -7.89 15.69
C ASP A 235 -12.02 -7.54 15.75
N GLU A 236 -11.14 -8.49 15.33
CA GLU A 236 -9.70 -8.22 15.24
C GLU A 236 -9.37 -7.61 13.88
N PRO A 237 -8.53 -6.55 13.84
CA PRO A 237 -8.04 -5.98 12.60
C PRO A 237 -7.04 -6.92 11.93
N VAL A 238 -7.24 -7.19 10.65
CA VAL A 238 -6.39 -8.04 9.81
C VAL A 238 -5.83 -7.19 8.67
N LEU A 239 -4.52 -7.00 8.63
CA LEU A 239 -3.88 -6.14 7.61
C LEU A 239 -3.70 -6.89 6.29
N ILE A 240 -4.06 -6.23 5.19
CA ILE A 240 -3.89 -6.73 3.82
C ILE A 240 -3.13 -5.71 2.97
N ASP A 241 -2.71 -6.11 1.77
CA ASP A 241 -1.95 -5.27 0.82
C ASP A 241 -0.60 -4.82 1.38
N VAL A 242 0.10 -5.79 1.97
CA VAL A 242 1.30 -5.57 2.81
C VAL A 242 2.61 -5.38 2.02
N GLU A 243 2.61 -5.52 0.69
CA GLU A 243 3.82 -5.43 -0.14
C GLU A 243 4.55 -4.07 0.00
N GLY A 244 3.80 -3.04 0.39
CA GLY A 244 4.31 -1.70 0.70
C GLY A 244 5.16 -1.62 1.97
N ALA A 245 5.10 -2.63 2.84
CA ALA A 245 5.78 -2.58 4.13
C ALA A 245 7.29 -2.41 4.04
N GLY A 246 7.85 -1.70 4.99
CA GLY A 246 9.28 -1.42 5.04
C GLY A 246 9.72 -0.81 6.36
N TYR A 247 11.03 -0.74 6.56
CA TYR A 247 11.64 -0.03 7.67
C TYR A 247 11.92 1.42 7.25
N LEU A 248 11.14 2.35 7.77
CA LEU A 248 11.19 3.76 7.43
C LEU A 248 10.94 4.65 8.65
N ASP A 249 10.96 5.96 8.45
CA ASP A 249 10.46 6.92 9.41
C ASP A 249 8.98 6.68 9.66
N VAL A 250 8.59 6.46 10.90
CA VAL A 250 7.19 6.22 11.28
C VAL A 250 6.30 7.41 10.94
N GLU A 251 6.88 8.61 10.86
CA GLU A 251 6.17 9.82 10.44
C GLU A 251 5.67 9.75 8.98
N TRP A 252 6.32 8.98 8.11
CA TRP A 252 5.78 8.68 6.78
C TRP A 252 4.42 7.98 6.88
N GLU A 253 4.35 6.91 7.69
CA GLU A 253 3.08 6.21 7.91
C GLU A 253 2.05 7.10 8.59
N HIS A 254 2.42 7.84 9.63
CA HIS A 254 1.49 8.73 10.33
C HIS A 254 0.93 9.84 9.43
N ALA A 255 1.72 10.39 8.50
CA ALA A 255 1.22 11.33 7.49
C ALA A 255 0.16 10.67 6.59
N PHE A 256 0.32 9.39 6.26
CA PHE A 256 -0.66 8.62 5.48
C PHE A 256 -1.91 8.27 6.31
N LEU A 257 -1.71 7.82 7.55
CA LEU A 257 -2.80 7.51 8.48
C LEU A 257 -3.70 8.72 8.75
N GLU A 258 -3.12 9.91 8.97
CA GLU A 258 -3.90 11.15 9.12
C GLU A 258 -4.79 11.41 7.91
N LEU A 259 -4.23 11.26 6.70
CA LEU A 259 -4.98 11.45 5.46
C LEU A 259 -6.12 10.43 5.32
N ARG A 260 -5.86 9.17 5.61
CA ARG A 260 -6.79 8.07 5.33
C ARG A 260 -7.86 7.88 6.40
N PHE A 261 -7.54 8.15 7.66
CA PHE A 261 -8.46 7.97 8.78
C PHE A 261 -9.18 9.27 9.20
N GLY A 262 -8.68 10.44 8.78
CA GLY A 262 -9.31 11.73 9.10
C GLY A 262 -9.51 11.92 10.60
N GLU A 263 -10.72 12.25 11.03
CA GLU A 263 -11.05 12.45 12.45
C GLU A 263 -10.78 11.21 13.31
N ARG A 264 -10.86 10.00 12.72
CA ARG A 264 -10.61 8.75 13.45
C ARG A 264 -9.13 8.47 13.68
N TYR A 265 -8.23 9.26 13.11
CA TYR A 265 -6.78 9.12 13.31
C TYR A 265 -6.36 9.18 14.78
N HIS A 266 -7.13 9.86 15.64
CA HIS A 266 -6.83 9.94 17.07
C HIS A 266 -6.71 8.57 17.77
N HIS A 267 -7.36 7.51 17.24
CA HIS A 267 -7.20 6.14 17.74
C HIS A 267 -5.83 5.51 17.41
N LEU A 268 -5.17 6.01 16.37
CA LEU A 268 -3.90 5.52 15.87
C LEU A 268 -2.72 6.42 16.24
N ALA A 269 -3.01 7.64 16.65
CA ALA A 269 -2.01 8.65 17.00
C ALA A 269 -1.07 8.14 18.11
N VAL A 270 0.20 8.52 18.01
CA VAL A 270 1.24 8.27 19.03
C VAL A 270 1.92 9.57 19.42
N GLY A 271 2.44 9.60 20.65
CA GLY A 271 3.27 10.73 21.08
C GLY A 271 4.69 10.64 20.55
N GLY A 272 5.39 11.78 20.56
CA GLY A 272 6.84 11.83 20.24
C GLY A 272 7.19 11.82 18.75
N LEU A 273 6.21 11.97 17.87
CA LEU A 273 6.47 12.16 16.44
C LEU A 273 7.18 13.49 16.18
N ASP A 274 8.15 13.47 15.27
CA ASP A 274 8.86 14.65 14.81
C ASP A 274 7.93 15.48 13.88
N VAL A 275 7.56 16.68 14.34
CA VAL A 275 6.60 17.56 13.64
C VAL A 275 7.17 18.04 12.30
N ASP A 276 8.48 18.28 12.20
CA ASP A 276 9.10 18.74 10.96
C ASP A 276 9.15 17.59 9.93
N ARG A 277 9.40 16.35 10.38
CA ARG A 277 9.26 15.16 9.53
C ARG A 277 7.82 14.99 9.03
N LEU A 278 6.83 15.11 9.90
CA LEU A 278 5.42 15.05 9.50
C LEU A 278 5.08 16.10 8.46
N ARG A 279 5.51 17.35 8.66
CA ARG A 279 5.29 18.45 7.68
C ARG A 279 5.93 18.15 6.32
N PHE A 280 7.15 17.61 6.34
CA PHE A 280 7.86 17.23 5.13
C PHE A 280 7.16 16.08 4.42
N TYR A 281 6.85 15.00 5.13
CA TYR A 281 6.24 13.82 4.53
C TYR A 281 4.81 14.05 4.06
N ARG A 282 4.01 14.90 4.72
CA ARG A 282 2.68 15.28 4.22
C ARG A 282 2.75 15.91 2.83
N LEU A 283 3.67 16.84 2.60
CA LEU A 283 3.84 17.45 1.27
C LEU A 283 4.32 16.44 0.24
N ALA A 284 5.31 15.63 0.56
CA ALA A 284 5.82 14.58 -0.32
C ALA A 284 4.73 13.56 -0.68
N LEU A 285 3.90 13.17 0.30
CA LEU A 285 2.79 12.23 0.13
C LEU A 285 1.70 12.80 -0.78
N HIS A 286 1.24 14.04 -0.54
CA HIS A 286 0.23 14.64 -1.40
C HIS A 286 0.68 14.70 -2.85
N LEU A 287 1.94 15.04 -3.12
CA LEU A 287 2.48 15.02 -4.50
C LEU A 287 2.48 13.61 -5.10
N SER A 288 2.79 12.57 -4.32
CA SER A 288 2.75 11.19 -4.80
C SER A 288 1.32 10.73 -5.11
N LEU A 289 0.33 11.18 -4.31
CA LEU A 289 -1.09 10.89 -4.51
C LEU A 289 -1.76 11.75 -5.59
N VAL A 290 -1.04 12.69 -6.20
CA VAL A 290 -1.41 13.32 -7.49
C VAL A 290 -0.76 12.57 -8.64
N GLU A 291 0.57 12.34 -8.56
CA GLU A 291 1.35 11.72 -9.63
C GLU A 291 0.91 10.30 -9.92
N GLY A 292 0.81 9.45 -8.89
CA GLY A 292 0.46 8.04 -9.02
C GLY A 292 -0.87 7.82 -9.74
N PRO A 293 -2.00 8.37 -9.26
CA PRO A 293 -3.27 8.27 -9.95
C PRO A 293 -3.24 8.77 -11.39
N LEU A 294 -2.60 9.91 -11.67
CA LEU A 294 -2.51 10.45 -13.04
C LEU A 294 -1.67 9.55 -13.95
N ARG A 295 -0.59 8.95 -13.43
CA ARG A 295 0.26 8.00 -14.17
C ARG A 295 -0.47 6.67 -14.42
N LEU A 296 -1.23 6.17 -13.45
CA LEU A 296 -2.03 4.96 -13.63
C LEU A 296 -3.08 5.13 -14.74
N LEU A 297 -3.61 6.34 -14.89
CA LEU A 297 -4.58 6.68 -15.94
C LEU A 297 -3.97 6.86 -17.35
N ASP A 298 -2.66 6.83 -17.50
CA ASP A 298 -2.00 6.72 -18.80
C ASP A 298 -2.15 5.30 -19.39
N GLY A 299 -2.46 4.32 -18.53
CA GLY A 299 -2.77 2.94 -18.90
C GLY A 299 -4.27 2.69 -19.10
N THR A 300 -4.67 1.45 -18.92
CA THR A 300 -6.02 0.94 -19.15
C THR A 300 -6.83 0.71 -17.88
N PHE A 301 -6.40 1.27 -16.75
CA PHE A 301 -7.09 1.07 -15.47
C PHE A 301 -8.56 1.55 -15.53
N PRO A 302 -9.53 0.70 -15.19
CA PRO A 302 -10.95 1.02 -15.37
C PRO A 302 -11.50 2.03 -14.35
N GLY A 303 -10.85 2.22 -13.21
CA GLY A 303 -11.30 3.07 -12.10
C GLY A 303 -11.02 4.56 -12.27
N ARG A 304 -11.16 5.11 -13.50
CA ARG A 304 -10.79 6.49 -13.86
C ARG A 304 -11.36 7.55 -12.94
N ALA A 305 -12.65 7.49 -12.62
CA ALA A 305 -13.32 8.52 -11.81
C ALA A 305 -12.72 8.58 -10.38
N GLY A 306 -12.47 7.44 -9.76
CA GLY A 306 -11.84 7.36 -8.43
C GLY A 306 -10.43 7.92 -8.43
N MET A 307 -9.61 7.58 -9.45
CA MET A 307 -8.23 8.10 -9.56
C MET A 307 -8.20 9.61 -9.75
N LEU A 308 -9.09 10.17 -10.57
CA LEU A 308 -9.23 11.62 -10.74
C LEU A 308 -9.67 12.30 -9.43
N ALA A 309 -10.60 11.71 -8.67
CA ALA A 309 -11.03 12.26 -7.39
C ALA A 309 -9.87 12.27 -6.36
N ILE A 310 -9.06 11.21 -6.29
CA ILE A 310 -7.86 11.15 -5.45
C ILE A 310 -6.87 12.25 -5.85
N ALA A 311 -6.58 12.37 -7.15
CA ALA A 311 -5.65 13.39 -7.65
C ALA A 311 -6.15 14.80 -7.31
N GLU A 312 -7.42 15.12 -7.59
CA GLU A 312 -7.99 16.45 -7.33
C GLU A 312 -7.98 16.81 -5.84
N HIS A 313 -8.38 15.87 -4.96
CA HIS A 313 -8.29 16.09 -3.53
C HIS A 313 -6.86 16.45 -3.10
N ASN A 314 -5.87 15.68 -3.58
CA ASN A 314 -4.48 15.89 -3.20
C ASN A 314 -3.83 17.11 -3.85
N ILE A 315 -4.31 17.59 -5.02
CA ILE A 315 -3.93 18.90 -5.57
C ILE A 315 -4.32 19.99 -4.59
N GLY A 316 -5.57 20.01 -4.12
CA GLY A 316 -6.02 20.98 -3.13
C GLY A 316 -5.18 20.96 -1.85
N ARG A 317 -4.90 19.76 -1.34
CA ARG A 317 -4.06 19.59 -0.13
C ARG A 317 -2.62 20.03 -0.35
N THR A 318 -2.04 19.80 -1.55
CA THR A 318 -0.70 20.26 -1.91
C THR A 318 -0.62 21.79 -1.90
N LEU A 319 -1.61 22.45 -2.50
CA LEU A 319 -1.66 23.92 -2.54
C LEU A 319 -1.78 24.53 -1.15
N ALA A 320 -2.62 23.95 -0.28
CA ALA A 320 -2.77 24.36 1.11
C ALA A 320 -1.50 24.17 1.98
N GLN A 321 -0.47 23.53 1.49
CA GLN A 321 0.83 23.43 2.19
C GLN A 321 1.70 24.69 2.03
N LEU A 322 1.30 25.64 1.19
CA LEU A 322 2.02 26.90 0.93
C LEU A 322 1.48 28.09 1.75
N ASP A 323 0.33 27.91 2.39
CA ASP A 323 -0.31 28.87 3.31
C ASP A 323 0.17 28.59 4.73
#